data_a95bfbf75052fb2de4efa581d9e1dee5
#
_entry.id   a95bfbf75052fb2de4efa581d9e1dee5
#
_cell.length_a   1.000
_cell.length_b   1.000
_cell.length_c   1.000
_cell.angle_alpha   90.00
_cell.angle_beta   90.00
_cell.angle_gamma   90.00
#
_symmetry.space_group_name_H-M   'P 1'
#
loop_
_entity.id
_entity.type
_entity.pdbx_description
1 polymer ?
#
loop_
_entity_poly.entity_id
_entity_poly.type
_entity_poly.pdbx_seq_one_letter_code
_entity_poly.pdbx_strand_id
1 'polypeptide(L)'
;MANLVAIVGRPNVGKSTLFNRFTQTRRAIISDEAGTTRDRQYGFCEWNGREFSIVDTGGWVVNSEDVFEEEINKQVAIAIEEADVILFVVDVQNGVTDLDQHVAKILRTSGKKVVLVANKVDTFEMQYQAAEFYSLGLGDPFIVSAVNGLGSGDLLDQVVPLLKPDVDETLEDLPKFAVVGRPNAGKSSIINAFIGEERHIVTDIAGTTRDSIYARYNKFGHDFYIVDTAGIRKKAKVNEDIEYYSVIRAIRAIESSDVCILMIDAPRGIESQDLNIFQLIQKNKKGLVVCVNKWDLVESKSSKDIKRYETAIRERLAPFTDFPIIFTSALTKQRIFKVVESALEVYENKKRRISTSQLNDFMLPLIENYPPPATKGKYIKIKYVSQLPDTQVPTFILFANLPQYIKVPYLRFLENKIRETWEFHGTPILLFPRQK
;
A
#
# COMPACT_ATOMS: atom_id res chain seq x y z
N MET A 1 11.48 0.14 -7.66
CA MET A 1 10.89 0.83 -6.47
C MET A 1 9.58 1.44 -6.87
N ALA A 2 8.54 1.35 -6.05
CA ALA A 2 7.33 2.10 -6.32
C ALA A 2 7.62 3.60 -6.17
N ASN A 3 7.39 4.36 -7.23
CA ASN A 3 7.53 5.82 -7.22
C ASN A 3 6.38 6.44 -6.42
N LEU A 4 6.65 7.44 -5.60
CA LEU A 4 5.66 8.13 -4.78
C LEU A 4 5.55 9.60 -5.20
N VAL A 5 4.34 10.02 -5.56
CA VAL A 5 3.98 11.40 -5.87
C VAL A 5 3.15 11.97 -4.73
N ALA A 6 3.60 13.05 -4.11
CA ALA A 6 2.85 13.72 -3.05
C ALA A 6 2.17 14.99 -3.57
N ILE A 7 0.90 15.18 -3.23
CA ILE A 7 0.16 16.42 -3.51
C ILE A 7 0.19 17.29 -2.26
N VAL A 8 0.79 18.45 -2.35
CA VAL A 8 0.90 19.44 -1.27
C VAL A 8 0.26 20.77 -1.67
N GLY A 9 -0.10 21.59 -0.71
CA GLY A 9 -0.70 22.91 -0.91
C GLY A 9 -1.64 23.27 0.24
N ARG A 10 -2.02 24.54 0.32
CA ARG A 10 -2.97 25.01 1.36
C ARG A 10 -4.34 24.33 1.29
N PRO A 11 -5.16 24.40 2.32
CA PRO A 11 -6.54 23.89 2.28
C PRO A 11 -7.35 24.47 1.12
N ASN A 12 -8.29 23.68 0.60
CA ASN A 12 -9.28 24.11 -0.42
C ASN A 12 -8.72 24.46 -1.81
N VAL A 13 -7.44 24.22 -2.11
CA VAL A 13 -6.88 24.40 -3.48
C VAL A 13 -7.28 23.30 -4.45
N GLY A 14 -7.96 22.25 -3.98
CA GLY A 14 -8.46 21.15 -4.82
C GLY A 14 -7.55 19.92 -4.87
N LYS A 15 -6.66 19.71 -3.87
CA LYS A 15 -5.78 18.53 -3.76
C LYS A 15 -6.52 17.20 -3.86
N SER A 16 -7.57 17.04 -3.06
CA SER A 16 -8.36 15.79 -3.01
C SER A 16 -9.15 15.57 -4.31
N THR A 17 -9.56 16.64 -4.99
CA THR A 17 -10.21 16.54 -6.31
C THR A 17 -9.23 16.03 -7.36
N LEU A 18 -8.02 16.58 -7.37
CA LEU A 18 -6.95 16.16 -8.27
C LEU A 18 -6.51 14.72 -7.98
N PHE A 19 -6.34 14.37 -6.71
CA PHE A 19 -6.07 13.01 -6.27
C PHE A 19 -7.13 12.01 -6.77
N ASN A 20 -8.40 12.32 -6.54
CA ASN A 20 -9.50 11.46 -7.00
C ASN A 20 -9.49 11.29 -8.52
N ARG A 21 -9.19 12.33 -9.27
CA ARG A 21 -9.10 12.26 -10.73
C ARG A 21 -7.98 11.32 -11.18
N PHE A 22 -6.81 11.45 -10.63
CA PHE A 22 -5.67 10.60 -11.01
C PHE A 22 -5.85 9.12 -10.60
N THR A 23 -6.52 8.87 -9.48
CA THR A 23 -6.77 7.49 -9.01
C THR A 23 -7.98 6.82 -9.69
N GLN A 24 -8.87 7.61 -10.34
CA GLN A 24 -10.03 7.07 -11.08
C GLN A 24 -9.66 6.42 -12.41
N THR A 25 -8.52 6.72 -13.00
CA THR A 25 -8.05 6.11 -14.25
C THR A 25 -7.94 4.59 -14.19
N ARG A 26 -7.80 4.00 -12.99
CA ARG A 26 -7.72 2.55 -12.77
C ARG A 26 -9.04 1.89 -12.32
N ARG A 27 -10.05 2.66 -11.89
CA ARG A 27 -11.33 2.09 -11.38
C ARG A 27 -12.17 1.37 -12.43
N ALA A 28 -11.92 1.59 -13.72
CA ALA A 28 -12.66 0.92 -14.79
C ALA A 28 -12.37 -0.59 -14.92
N ILE A 29 -11.36 -1.12 -14.23
CA ILE A 29 -10.90 -2.51 -14.41
C ILE A 29 -11.02 -3.36 -13.14
N ILE A 30 -11.01 -2.79 -11.92
CA ILE A 30 -10.95 -3.56 -10.68
C ILE A 30 -11.87 -2.97 -9.60
N SER A 31 -13.00 -3.66 -9.36
CA SER A 31 -13.91 -3.66 -8.20
C SER A 31 -14.68 -2.40 -7.78
N ASP A 32 -16.02 -2.59 -7.74
CA ASP A 32 -17.04 -1.73 -7.11
C ASP A 32 -17.09 -1.84 -5.56
N GLU A 33 -15.99 -1.87 -4.86
CA GLU A 33 -16.03 -1.77 -3.39
C GLU A 33 -15.74 -0.33 -2.97
N ALA A 34 -16.80 0.36 -2.57
CA ALA A 34 -16.73 1.68 -1.94
C ALA A 34 -15.98 1.57 -0.61
N GLY A 35 -14.73 2.02 -0.58
CA GLY A 35 -13.95 2.19 0.65
C GLY A 35 -14.51 3.31 1.53
N THR A 36 -14.34 3.18 2.83
CA THR A 36 -14.72 4.18 3.84
C THR A 36 -14.00 5.52 3.62
N THR A 37 -14.52 6.60 4.15
CA THR A 37 -14.09 8.00 3.94
C THR A 37 -12.61 8.29 4.25
N ARG A 38 -11.87 7.37 4.88
CA ARG A 38 -10.42 7.46 5.16
C ARG A 38 -9.51 6.90 4.06
N ASP A 39 -10.05 6.10 3.12
CA ASP A 39 -9.28 5.54 1.98
C ASP A 39 -8.98 6.56 0.86
N ARG A 40 -9.36 7.83 1.04
CA ARG A 40 -9.26 8.86 0.00
C ARG A 40 -7.88 9.52 -0.12
N GLN A 41 -6.88 9.06 0.59
CA GLN A 41 -5.61 9.78 0.74
C GLN A 41 -4.43 9.08 0.06
N TYR A 42 -4.57 7.80 -0.29
CA TYR A 42 -3.56 6.99 -0.96
C TYR A 42 -4.19 6.22 -2.12
N GLY A 43 -3.56 6.28 -3.28
CA GLY A 43 -4.03 5.60 -4.48
C GLY A 43 -2.92 5.29 -5.46
N PHE A 44 -3.26 4.51 -6.49
CA PHE A 44 -2.39 4.22 -7.61
C PHE A 44 -2.84 5.03 -8.82
N CYS A 45 -1.86 5.49 -9.58
CA CYS A 45 -2.03 6.08 -10.88
C CYS A 45 -1.23 5.28 -11.90
N GLU A 46 -1.81 5.00 -13.05
CA GLU A 46 -1.14 4.39 -14.19
C GLU A 46 -1.24 5.34 -15.37
N TRP A 47 -0.11 5.74 -15.94
CA TRP A 47 -0.04 6.62 -17.07
C TRP A 47 1.13 6.26 -17.99
N ASN A 48 0.87 6.18 -19.29
CA ASN A 48 1.88 5.79 -20.30
C ASN A 48 2.65 4.50 -19.95
N GLY A 49 1.95 3.49 -19.38
CA GLY A 49 2.54 2.24 -18.97
C GLY A 49 3.42 2.30 -17.72
N ARG A 50 3.44 3.44 -17.03
CA ARG A 50 4.13 3.62 -15.74
C ARG A 50 3.12 3.66 -14.60
N GLU A 51 3.33 2.81 -13.61
CA GLU A 51 2.55 2.77 -12.38
C GLU A 51 3.31 3.50 -11.25
N PHE A 52 2.61 4.34 -10.51
CA PHE A 52 3.15 5.03 -9.36
C PHE A 52 2.07 5.29 -8.31
N SER A 53 2.51 5.46 -7.08
CA SER A 53 1.64 5.78 -5.96
C SER A 53 1.46 7.28 -5.82
N ILE A 54 0.26 7.70 -5.44
CA ILE A 54 -0.06 9.09 -5.19
C ILE A 54 -0.69 9.27 -3.82
N VAL A 55 -0.31 10.34 -3.12
CA VAL A 55 -0.76 10.65 -1.76
C VAL A 55 -1.28 12.08 -1.70
N ASP A 56 -2.50 12.27 -1.17
CA ASP A 56 -3.03 13.57 -0.78
C ASP A 56 -2.64 13.88 0.66
N THR A 57 -1.74 14.84 0.87
CA THR A 57 -1.28 15.21 2.21
C THR A 57 -2.31 16.02 3.00
N GLY A 58 -3.30 16.65 2.33
CA GLY A 58 -4.27 17.55 2.95
C GLY A 58 -5.39 16.88 3.76
N GLY A 59 -5.63 15.60 3.56
CA GLY A 59 -6.71 14.87 4.25
C GLY A 59 -6.32 14.23 5.58
N TRP A 60 -5.10 14.40 6.06
CA TRP A 60 -4.53 13.70 7.21
C TRP A 60 -4.63 14.45 8.52
N VAL A 61 -5.12 15.68 8.47
CA VAL A 61 -5.22 16.53 9.63
C VAL A 61 -6.68 16.82 9.93
N VAL A 62 -7.10 16.39 11.11
CA VAL A 62 -8.43 16.65 11.67
C VAL A 62 -8.24 17.41 12.97
N ASN A 63 -8.80 18.63 13.02
CA ASN A 63 -9.06 19.45 14.21
C ASN A 63 -7.93 20.27 14.82
N SER A 64 -7.71 21.50 14.30
CA SER A 64 -7.60 22.69 15.16
C SER A 64 -7.65 23.95 14.29
N GLU A 65 -8.47 24.90 14.67
CA GLU A 65 -8.68 26.14 13.91
C GLU A 65 -7.51 27.13 14.02
N ASP A 66 -6.53 26.90 14.89
CA ASP A 66 -5.45 27.85 15.22
C ASP A 66 -4.03 27.47 14.78
N VAL A 67 -3.80 26.36 13.99
CA VAL A 67 -2.44 25.87 13.69
C VAL A 67 -2.26 25.52 12.21
N PHE A 68 -2.88 26.25 11.28
CA PHE A 68 -2.79 25.94 9.84
C PHE A 68 -1.35 25.96 9.28
N GLU A 69 -0.51 26.85 9.75
CA GLU A 69 0.84 27.01 9.22
C GLU A 69 1.78 25.89 9.67
N GLU A 70 1.75 25.51 10.95
CA GLU A 70 2.52 24.35 11.45
C GLU A 70 2.14 23.06 10.77
N GLU A 71 0.87 22.90 10.48
CA GLU A 71 0.29 21.72 9.88
C GLU A 71 0.69 21.57 8.40
N ILE A 72 0.66 22.68 7.66
CA ILE A 72 1.16 22.73 6.28
C ILE A 72 2.67 22.45 6.25
N ASN A 73 3.43 23.03 7.16
CA ASN A 73 4.86 22.80 7.30
C ASN A 73 5.18 21.32 7.53
N LYS A 74 4.41 20.64 8.38
CA LYS A 74 4.54 19.21 8.62
C LYS A 74 4.26 18.38 7.36
N GLN A 75 3.17 18.70 6.65
CA GLN A 75 2.81 18.03 5.40
C GLN A 75 3.90 18.19 4.33
N VAL A 76 4.42 19.40 4.19
CA VAL A 76 5.48 19.69 3.22
C VAL A 76 6.79 19.00 3.61
N ALA A 77 7.16 19.00 4.89
CA ALA A 77 8.36 18.34 5.36
C ALA A 77 8.33 16.83 5.07
N ILE A 78 7.19 16.19 5.29
CA ILE A 78 6.99 14.78 5.00
C ILE A 78 7.04 14.49 3.50
N ALA A 79 6.38 15.31 2.69
CA ALA A 79 6.45 15.19 1.24
C ALA A 79 7.89 15.33 0.74
N ILE A 80 8.67 16.27 1.29
CA ILE A 80 10.09 16.43 0.98
C ILE A 80 10.91 15.19 1.37
N GLU A 81 10.66 14.60 2.52
CA GLU A 81 11.42 13.42 2.94
C GLU A 81 11.06 12.19 2.11
N GLU A 82 9.78 11.94 1.89
CA GLU A 82 9.29 10.65 1.39
C GLU A 82 8.94 10.63 -0.10
N ALA A 83 8.54 11.74 -0.74
CA ALA A 83 8.14 11.72 -2.14
C ALA A 83 9.31 11.74 -3.11
N ASP A 84 9.11 11.12 -4.29
CA ASP A 84 10.03 11.20 -5.43
C ASP A 84 9.75 12.44 -6.29
N VAL A 85 8.45 12.81 -6.39
CA VAL A 85 7.96 14.02 -7.05
C VAL A 85 6.90 14.68 -6.17
N ILE A 86 6.91 16.01 -6.10
CA ILE A 86 5.95 16.80 -5.34
C ILE A 86 5.10 17.62 -6.32
N LEU A 87 3.78 17.50 -6.24
CA LEU A 87 2.83 18.38 -6.91
C LEU A 87 2.44 19.48 -5.93
N PHE A 88 2.92 20.69 -6.16
CA PHE A 88 2.52 21.84 -5.37
C PHE A 88 1.33 22.51 -6.01
N VAL A 89 0.16 22.35 -5.41
CA VAL A 89 -1.13 22.82 -5.94
C VAL A 89 -1.49 24.17 -5.35
N VAL A 90 -1.73 25.13 -6.23
CA VAL A 90 -2.20 26.50 -5.92
C VAL A 90 -3.54 26.77 -6.59
N ASP A 91 -4.24 27.77 -6.13
CA ASP A 91 -5.61 28.11 -6.55
C ASP A 91 -5.62 29.42 -7.35
N VAL A 92 -5.90 29.35 -8.64
CA VAL A 92 -5.91 30.52 -9.52
C VAL A 92 -6.97 31.55 -9.11
N GLN A 93 -8.10 31.14 -8.56
CA GLN A 93 -9.18 32.04 -8.16
C GLN A 93 -8.79 32.96 -6.99
N ASN A 94 -7.89 32.51 -6.13
CA ASN A 94 -7.46 33.28 -4.96
C ASN A 94 -6.10 33.99 -5.14
N GLY A 95 -5.40 33.72 -6.25
CA GLY A 95 -4.06 34.24 -6.49
C GLY A 95 -3.00 33.71 -5.50
N VAL A 96 -1.83 34.33 -5.50
CA VAL A 96 -0.70 33.97 -4.63
C VAL A 96 -0.96 34.48 -3.21
N THR A 97 -0.91 33.59 -2.22
CA THR A 97 -1.05 33.92 -0.80
C THR A 97 0.30 33.81 -0.07
N ASP A 98 0.39 34.39 1.15
CA ASP A 98 1.59 34.30 1.99
C ASP A 98 1.94 32.83 2.31
N LEU A 99 0.94 31.98 2.53
CA LEU A 99 1.14 30.53 2.72
C LEU A 99 1.73 29.87 1.47
N ASP A 100 1.29 30.23 0.27
CA ASP A 100 1.85 29.70 -0.96
C ASP A 100 3.33 30.11 -1.12
N GLN A 101 3.65 31.38 -0.80
CA GLN A 101 5.05 31.87 -0.80
C GLN A 101 5.92 31.13 0.22
N HIS A 102 5.39 30.93 1.44
CA HIS A 102 6.09 30.19 2.49
C HIS A 102 6.41 28.74 2.07
N VAL A 103 5.41 28.01 1.56
CA VAL A 103 5.58 26.64 1.07
C VAL A 103 6.56 26.61 -0.11
N ALA A 104 6.44 27.53 -1.06
CA ALA A 104 7.34 27.64 -2.20
C ALA A 104 8.81 27.85 -1.77
N LYS A 105 9.05 28.67 -0.74
CA LYS A 105 10.40 28.88 -0.17
C LYS A 105 11.00 27.58 0.37
N ILE A 106 10.21 26.79 1.10
CA ILE A 106 10.66 25.49 1.63
C ILE A 106 10.94 24.52 0.48
N LEU A 107 10.05 24.42 -0.51
CA LEU A 107 10.19 23.52 -1.64
C LEU A 107 11.41 23.85 -2.51
N ARG A 108 11.71 25.13 -2.76
CA ARG A 108 12.90 25.56 -3.52
C ARG A 108 14.22 25.10 -2.88
N THR A 109 14.28 25.10 -1.55
CA THR A 109 15.49 24.69 -0.82
C THR A 109 15.60 23.19 -0.60
N SER A 110 14.54 22.43 -0.89
CA SER A 110 14.49 20.99 -0.61
C SER A 110 15.34 20.12 -1.55
N GLY A 111 15.67 20.61 -2.75
CA GLY A 111 16.32 19.83 -3.80
C GLY A 111 15.45 18.72 -4.41
N LYS A 112 14.16 18.69 -4.11
CA LYS A 112 13.19 17.72 -4.67
C LYS A 112 12.69 18.19 -6.04
N LYS A 113 12.20 17.23 -6.84
CA LYS A 113 11.50 17.50 -8.08
C LYS A 113 10.09 18.00 -7.74
N VAL A 114 9.86 19.27 -8.00
CA VAL A 114 8.57 19.93 -7.72
C VAL A 114 7.93 20.35 -9.03
N VAL A 115 6.64 20.05 -9.19
CA VAL A 115 5.79 20.53 -10.28
C VAL A 115 4.76 21.48 -9.69
N LEU A 116 4.77 22.74 -10.13
CA LEU A 116 3.81 23.75 -9.72
C LEU A 116 2.53 23.57 -10.51
N VAL A 117 1.40 23.41 -9.82
CA VAL A 117 0.07 23.13 -10.42
C VAL A 117 -0.90 24.23 -10.10
N ALA A 118 -1.26 25.03 -11.09
CA ALA A 118 -2.27 26.09 -11.01
C ALA A 118 -3.66 25.48 -11.28
N ASN A 119 -4.41 25.20 -10.22
CA ASN A 119 -5.71 24.52 -10.28
C ASN A 119 -6.88 25.52 -10.26
N LYS A 120 -8.07 25.01 -10.60
CA LYS A 120 -9.35 25.74 -10.74
C LYS A 120 -9.38 26.70 -11.93
N VAL A 121 -8.66 26.37 -12.97
CA VAL A 121 -8.74 27.07 -14.26
C VAL A 121 -9.90 26.48 -15.06
N ASP A 122 -11.09 26.94 -14.79
CA ASP A 122 -12.32 26.37 -15.34
C ASP A 122 -12.72 27.02 -16.69
N THR A 123 -12.15 28.18 -17.03
CA THR A 123 -12.37 28.89 -18.27
C THR A 123 -11.04 29.26 -18.94
N PHE A 124 -11.07 29.48 -20.25
CA PHE A 124 -9.90 29.88 -21.03
C PHE A 124 -9.28 31.21 -20.55
N GLU A 125 -10.10 32.16 -20.13
CA GLU A 125 -9.65 33.46 -19.64
C GLU A 125 -8.83 33.37 -18.36
N MET A 126 -9.16 32.41 -17.46
CA MET A 126 -8.47 32.21 -16.21
C MET A 126 -7.02 31.70 -16.39
N GLN A 127 -6.66 31.19 -17.57
CA GLN A 127 -5.29 30.73 -17.83
C GLN A 127 -4.27 31.87 -17.69
N TYR A 128 -4.65 33.10 -18.05
CA TYR A 128 -3.75 34.26 -17.91
C TYR A 128 -3.43 34.59 -16.44
N GLN A 129 -4.34 34.29 -15.52
CA GLN A 129 -4.13 34.52 -14.09
C GLN A 129 -3.05 33.57 -13.50
N ALA A 130 -2.81 32.43 -14.14
CA ALA A 130 -1.75 31.52 -13.73
C ALA A 130 -0.35 32.15 -13.82
N ALA A 131 -0.18 33.22 -14.61
CA ALA A 131 1.09 33.93 -14.73
C ALA A 131 1.58 34.54 -13.39
N GLU A 132 0.69 34.84 -12.45
CA GLU A 132 1.07 35.34 -11.12
C GLU A 132 1.96 34.36 -10.34
N PHE A 133 1.76 33.06 -10.56
CA PHE A 133 2.48 32.01 -9.82
C PHE A 133 3.93 31.83 -10.26
N TYR A 134 4.38 32.46 -11.35
CA TYR A 134 5.83 32.55 -11.65
C TYR A 134 6.62 33.20 -10.51
N SER A 135 5.98 34.10 -9.76
CA SER A 135 6.58 34.75 -8.58
C SER A 135 7.01 33.75 -7.50
N LEU A 136 6.47 32.54 -7.48
CA LEU A 136 6.86 31.47 -6.54
C LEU A 136 8.23 30.85 -6.86
N GLY A 137 8.78 31.06 -8.07
CA GLY A 137 10.12 30.61 -8.46
C GLY A 137 10.30 29.08 -8.49
N LEU A 138 9.25 28.34 -8.87
CA LEU A 138 9.24 26.88 -8.99
C LEU A 138 9.10 26.39 -10.45
N GLY A 139 9.37 27.26 -11.41
CA GLY A 139 9.22 26.98 -12.84
C GLY A 139 7.81 27.32 -13.37
N ASP A 140 7.48 26.77 -14.53
CA ASP A 140 6.21 27.03 -15.20
C ASP A 140 5.04 26.41 -14.46
N PRO A 141 3.96 27.19 -14.17
CA PRO A 141 2.77 26.65 -13.56
C PRO A 141 1.96 25.80 -14.55
N PHE A 142 1.72 24.52 -14.24
CA PHE A 142 0.83 23.66 -15.01
C PHE A 142 -0.63 24.01 -14.73
N ILE A 143 -1.33 24.37 -15.79
CA ILE A 143 -2.72 24.82 -15.73
C ILE A 143 -3.64 23.61 -15.74
N VAL A 144 -4.46 23.47 -14.69
CA VAL A 144 -5.42 22.37 -14.59
C VAL A 144 -6.79 22.82 -14.07
N SER A 145 -7.83 22.10 -14.47
CA SER A 145 -9.11 22.08 -13.76
C SER A 145 -9.36 20.67 -13.25
N ALA A 146 -9.10 20.43 -11.97
CA ALA A 146 -9.31 19.11 -11.37
C ALA A 146 -10.77 18.65 -11.45
N VAL A 147 -11.74 19.57 -11.47
CA VAL A 147 -13.16 19.28 -11.61
C VAL A 147 -13.50 18.85 -13.03
N ASN A 148 -13.06 19.63 -14.03
CA ASN A 148 -13.40 19.39 -15.45
C ASN A 148 -12.46 18.41 -16.15
N GLY A 149 -11.24 18.19 -15.59
CA GLY A 149 -10.20 17.32 -16.15
C GLY A 149 -9.28 18.00 -17.16
N LEU A 150 -9.46 19.30 -17.41
CA LEU A 150 -8.58 20.07 -18.28
C LEU A 150 -7.14 20.04 -17.78
N GLY A 151 -6.17 19.78 -18.66
CA GLY A 151 -4.74 19.75 -18.35
C GLY A 151 -4.26 18.58 -17.50
N SER A 152 -5.16 17.67 -17.05
CA SER A 152 -4.80 16.55 -16.17
C SER A 152 -3.87 15.55 -16.87
N GLY A 153 -4.06 15.30 -18.17
CA GLY A 153 -3.20 14.41 -18.96
C GLY A 153 -1.82 15.02 -19.16
N ASP A 154 -1.76 16.30 -19.55
CA ASP A 154 -0.50 17.02 -19.77
C ASP A 154 0.34 17.08 -18.48
N LEU A 155 -0.33 17.25 -17.31
CA LEU A 155 0.33 17.20 -16.01
C LEU A 155 0.94 15.81 -15.74
N LEU A 156 0.23 14.73 -16.05
CA LEU A 156 0.75 13.37 -15.90
C LEU A 156 1.91 13.09 -16.87
N ASP A 157 1.88 13.63 -18.09
CA ASP A 157 2.98 13.55 -19.04
C ASP A 157 4.25 14.25 -18.52
N GLN A 158 4.12 15.28 -17.69
CA GLN A 158 5.25 15.92 -17.02
C GLN A 158 5.73 15.15 -15.79
N VAL A 159 4.83 14.49 -15.07
CA VAL A 159 5.18 13.71 -13.86
C VAL A 159 5.98 12.45 -14.23
N VAL A 160 5.54 11.71 -15.25
CA VAL A 160 6.13 10.41 -15.60
C VAL A 160 7.64 10.47 -15.89
N PRO A 161 8.18 11.42 -16.66
CA PRO A 161 9.63 11.55 -16.88
C PRO A 161 10.44 11.88 -15.61
N LEU A 162 9.78 12.47 -14.61
CA LEU A 162 10.42 12.81 -13.34
C LEU A 162 10.53 11.62 -12.38
N LEU A 163 9.77 10.57 -12.62
CA LEU A 163 9.81 9.36 -11.80
C LEU A 163 11.17 8.64 -11.97
N LYS A 164 11.59 7.95 -10.94
CA LYS A 164 12.77 7.09 -11.01
C LYS A 164 12.50 5.94 -11.98
N PRO A 165 13.46 5.49 -12.78
CA PRO A 165 13.30 4.31 -13.61
C PRO A 165 12.94 3.08 -12.74
N ASP A 166 12.18 2.14 -13.29
CA ASP A 166 11.87 0.88 -12.62
C ASP A 166 13.11 -0.03 -12.66
N VAL A 167 14.09 0.26 -11.84
CA VAL A 167 15.34 -0.49 -11.79
C VAL A 167 15.42 -1.26 -10.50
N ASP A 168 15.20 -2.56 -10.61
CA ASP A 168 15.64 -3.56 -9.63
C ASP A 168 16.38 -4.72 -10.32
N GLU A 169 17.12 -4.46 -11.39
CA GLU A 169 17.93 -5.47 -12.10
C GLU A 169 19.13 -5.98 -11.28
N THR A 170 19.43 -5.39 -10.13
CA THR A 170 20.59 -5.75 -9.30
C THR A 170 20.25 -6.60 -8.07
N LEU A 171 18.97 -6.75 -7.72
CA LEU A 171 18.58 -7.58 -6.59
C LEU A 171 18.35 -9.02 -7.03
N GLU A 172 18.95 -9.97 -6.32
CA GLU A 172 18.63 -11.38 -6.48
C GLU A 172 17.12 -11.62 -6.26
N ASP A 173 16.54 -12.63 -6.92
CA ASP A 173 15.11 -13.01 -6.74
C ASP A 173 14.89 -13.70 -5.38
N LEU A 174 15.11 -12.93 -4.31
CA LEU A 174 14.92 -13.35 -2.93
C LEU A 174 13.61 -12.77 -2.37
N PRO A 175 12.96 -13.45 -1.41
CA PRO A 175 11.79 -12.95 -0.73
C PRO A 175 12.03 -11.57 -0.09
N LYS A 176 11.06 -10.66 -0.22
CA LYS A 176 11.11 -9.31 0.37
C LYS A 176 10.04 -9.18 1.45
N PHE A 177 10.45 -8.99 2.69
CA PHE A 177 9.55 -8.90 3.85
C PHE A 177 9.52 -7.50 4.43
N ALA A 178 8.31 -6.95 4.64
CA ALA A 178 8.09 -5.70 5.35
C ALA A 178 7.56 -5.95 6.75
N VAL A 179 8.14 -5.33 7.78
CA VAL A 179 7.62 -5.33 9.14
C VAL A 179 6.86 -4.04 9.36
N VAL A 180 5.54 -4.12 9.41
CA VAL A 180 4.63 -2.97 9.50
C VAL A 180 3.76 -3.06 10.76
N GLY A 181 3.17 -1.95 11.16
CA GLY A 181 2.33 -1.86 12.35
C GLY A 181 2.44 -0.47 12.97
N ARG A 182 1.56 -0.18 13.93
CA ARG A 182 1.54 1.11 14.63
C ARG A 182 2.84 1.41 15.38
N PRO A 183 3.05 2.66 15.81
CA PRO A 183 4.15 3.02 16.69
C PRO A 183 4.14 2.16 17.97
N ASN A 184 5.33 1.82 18.46
CA ASN A 184 5.55 1.03 19.68
C ASN A 184 5.00 -0.41 19.68
N ALA A 185 4.52 -0.96 18.56
CA ALA A 185 4.17 -2.39 18.43
C ALA A 185 5.39 -3.33 18.52
N GLY A 186 6.61 -2.80 18.50
CA GLY A 186 7.84 -3.57 18.64
C GLY A 186 8.53 -3.93 17.33
N LYS A 187 8.24 -3.20 16.24
CA LYS A 187 8.86 -3.40 14.92
C LYS A 187 10.39 -3.39 14.97
N SER A 188 10.97 -2.36 15.57
CA SER A 188 12.43 -2.27 15.72
C SER A 188 13.01 -3.39 16.60
N SER A 189 12.26 -3.77 17.64
CA SER A 189 12.70 -4.84 18.55
C SER A 189 12.74 -6.21 17.88
N ILE A 190 11.72 -6.55 17.06
CA ILE A 190 11.69 -7.84 16.36
C ILE A 190 12.74 -7.89 15.25
N ILE A 191 12.96 -6.79 14.52
CA ILE A 191 14.01 -6.72 13.50
C ILE A 191 15.40 -6.84 14.14
N ASN A 192 15.64 -6.15 15.27
CA ASN A 192 16.88 -6.30 16.01
C ASN A 192 17.06 -7.73 16.54
N ALA A 193 15.97 -8.40 16.95
CA ALA A 193 16.01 -9.78 17.37
C ALA A 193 16.34 -10.76 16.24
N PHE A 194 15.89 -10.48 14.99
CA PHE A 194 16.29 -11.24 13.80
C PHE A 194 17.77 -11.03 13.48
N ILE A 195 18.24 -9.78 13.52
CA ILE A 195 19.60 -9.41 13.11
C ILE A 195 20.65 -9.92 14.13
N GLY A 196 20.29 -9.99 15.42
CA GLY A 196 21.19 -10.35 16.52
C GLY A 196 22.11 -9.21 16.97
N GLU A 197 22.86 -9.42 18.07
CA GLU A 197 23.76 -8.39 18.64
C GLU A 197 25.05 -8.18 17.84
N GLU A 198 25.42 -9.12 16.98
CA GLU A 198 26.59 -8.97 16.12
C GLU A 198 26.20 -8.27 14.81
N ARG A 199 26.72 -7.05 14.65
CA ARG A 199 26.50 -6.08 13.54
C ARG A 199 27.01 -6.53 12.17
N HIS A 200 26.80 -7.76 11.77
CA HIS A 200 27.09 -8.21 10.42
C HIS A 200 25.83 -8.28 9.57
N ILE A 201 25.18 -7.12 9.39
CA ILE A 201 24.32 -6.94 8.22
C ILE A 201 25.26 -6.81 7.04
N VAL A 202 25.23 -7.81 6.20
CA VAL A 202 26.02 -7.80 4.97
C VAL A 202 25.48 -6.68 4.08
N THR A 203 26.35 -5.72 3.89
CA THR A 203 26.42 -4.76 2.79
C THR A 203 25.15 -3.96 2.47
N ASP A 204 25.22 -2.66 2.78
CA ASP A 204 24.73 -1.65 1.86
C ASP A 204 25.19 -2.07 0.46
N ILE A 205 24.27 -2.36 -0.44
CA ILE A 205 24.62 -2.67 -1.84
C ILE A 205 25.35 -1.44 -2.34
N ALA A 206 26.66 -1.59 -2.60
CA ALA A 206 27.54 -0.51 -3.03
C ALA A 206 26.97 0.07 -4.34
N GLY A 207 26.56 1.34 -4.30
CA GLY A 207 26.01 2.05 -5.45
C GLY A 207 24.73 2.84 -5.20
N THR A 208 24.01 2.61 -4.08
CA THR A 208 22.82 3.37 -3.73
C THR A 208 23.10 4.31 -2.55
N THR A 209 23.72 5.44 -2.85
CA THR A 209 23.93 6.55 -1.93
C THR A 209 22.58 7.07 -1.43
N ARG A 210 22.33 6.95 -0.11
CA ARG A 210 21.27 7.52 0.73
C ARG A 210 19.95 6.79 0.93
N ASP A 211 19.58 5.78 0.11
CA ASP A 211 18.27 5.12 0.22
C ASP A 211 18.36 3.59 0.17
N SER A 212 19.18 2.93 0.99
CA SER A 212 19.17 1.46 1.09
C SER A 212 17.91 1.01 1.84
N ILE A 213 16.83 0.79 1.07
CA ILE A 213 15.53 0.33 1.58
C ILE A 213 15.60 -1.15 1.99
N TYR A 214 16.54 -1.92 1.43
CA TYR A 214 16.65 -3.37 1.64
C TYR A 214 17.87 -3.73 2.48
N ALA A 215 17.66 -4.59 3.47
CA ALA A 215 18.74 -5.26 4.19
C ALA A 215 18.62 -6.76 3.98
N ARG A 216 19.67 -7.42 3.45
CA ARG A 216 19.70 -8.86 3.27
C ARG A 216 19.92 -9.56 4.61
N TYR A 217 19.13 -10.57 4.88
CA TYR A 217 19.30 -11.50 5.97
C TYR A 217 19.70 -12.86 5.39
N ASN A 218 20.88 -13.36 5.76
CA ASN A 218 21.36 -14.67 5.32
C ASN A 218 21.97 -15.41 6.51
N LYS A 219 21.10 -16.05 7.34
CA LYS A 219 21.53 -16.85 8.49
C LYS A 219 20.54 -17.99 8.74
N PHE A 220 20.98 -19.03 9.42
CA PHE A 220 20.17 -20.17 9.84
C PHE A 220 19.40 -20.85 8.70
N GLY A 221 19.97 -20.85 7.48
CA GLY A 221 19.34 -21.44 6.29
C GLY A 221 18.23 -20.60 5.67
N HIS A 222 18.04 -19.36 6.12
CA HIS A 222 17.08 -18.41 5.54
C HIS A 222 17.82 -17.29 4.81
N ASP A 223 17.38 -16.97 3.59
CA ASP A 223 17.92 -15.89 2.77
C ASP A 223 16.78 -15.03 2.20
N PHE A 224 16.70 -13.76 2.63
CA PHE A 224 15.62 -12.85 2.26
C PHE A 224 16.03 -11.39 2.48
N TYR A 225 15.26 -10.45 1.94
CA TYR A 225 15.40 -9.03 2.21
C TYR A 225 14.38 -8.53 3.23
N ILE A 226 14.82 -7.70 4.17
CA ILE A 226 13.95 -6.90 5.03
C ILE A 226 13.86 -5.51 4.43
N VAL A 227 12.62 -5.04 4.21
CA VAL A 227 12.32 -3.73 3.63
C VAL A 227 12.26 -2.66 4.71
N ASP A 228 12.70 -1.43 4.39
CA ASP A 228 12.66 -0.22 5.25
C ASP A 228 13.41 -0.35 6.59
N THR A 229 14.64 -0.85 6.54
CA THR A 229 15.52 -0.85 7.71
C THR A 229 16.06 0.56 8.06
N ALA A 230 16.04 1.50 7.11
CA ALA A 230 16.51 2.89 7.31
C ALA A 230 15.64 3.65 8.35
N GLY A 231 14.32 3.43 8.36
CA GLY A 231 13.42 3.98 9.37
C GLY A 231 13.70 3.51 10.79
N ILE A 232 14.34 2.35 10.93
CA ILE A 232 14.70 1.76 12.22
C ILE A 232 16.03 2.32 12.73
N ARG A 233 17.01 2.61 11.84
CA ARG A 233 18.32 3.15 12.19
C ARG A 233 18.28 4.64 12.58
N LYS A 234 17.37 5.44 11.97
CA LYS A 234 17.27 6.89 12.23
C LYS A 234 16.54 7.28 13.53
N LYS A 235 15.91 6.35 14.25
CA LYS A 235 15.13 6.61 15.48
C LYS A 235 15.89 7.25 16.65
N ALA A 236 17.20 7.44 16.56
CA ALA A 236 17.97 8.03 17.66
C ALA A 236 17.81 9.56 17.81
N LYS A 237 17.10 10.27 16.93
CA LYS A 237 17.13 11.75 16.91
C LYS A 237 15.82 12.52 16.70
N VAL A 238 14.64 11.86 16.55
CA VAL A 238 13.39 12.60 16.29
C VAL A 238 12.33 12.24 17.32
N ASN A 239 12.07 13.19 18.22
CA ASN A 239 10.92 13.21 19.13
C ASN A 239 9.71 13.83 18.42
N GLU A 240 8.53 13.25 18.68
CA GLU A 240 7.17 13.81 18.71
C GLU A 240 6.25 13.82 17.47
N ASP A 241 6.70 13.69 16.23
CA ASP A 241 5.73 13.62 15.09
C ASP A 241 5.64 12.19 14.47
N ILE A 242 5.56 11.18 15.31
CA ILE A 242 5.83 9.76 14.99
C ILE A 242 4.72 9.11 14.16
N GLU A 243 3.47 9.56 14.24
CA GLU A 243 2.33 8.83 13.65
C GLU A 243 2.28 8.95 12.13
N TYR A 244 2.50 10.12 11.60
CA TYR A 244 2.33 10.43 10.19
C TYR A 244 3.48 9.86 9.33
N TYR A 245 4.73 10.05 9.74
CA TYR A 245 5.91 9.44 9.12
C TYR A 245 5.80 7.91 9.05
N SER A 246 5.14 7.33 10.07
CA SER A 246 4.93 5.89 10.14
C SER A 246 4.04 5.36 9.00
N VAL A 247 3.06 6.11 8.52
CA VAL A 247 2.09 5.64 7.52
C VAL A 247 2.68 5.65 6.11
N ILE A 248 3.33 6.73 5.68
CA ILE A 248 3.93 6.78 4.33
C ILE A 248 5.07 5.77 4.19
N ARG A 249 5.89 5.60 5.25
CA ARG A 249 6.90 4.55 5.28
C ARG A 249 6.29 3.15 5.24
N ALA A 250 5.19 2.94 5.98
CA ALA A 250 4.46 1.68 5.91
C ALA A 250 3.95 1.40 4.49
N ILE A 251 3.44 2.42 3.79
CA ILE A 251 3.01 2.29 2.40
C ILE A 251 4.18 1.86 1.52
N ARG A 252 5.32 2.56 1.56
CA ARG A 252 6.50 2.20 0.76
C ARG A 252 7.04 0.80 1.08
N ALA A 253 7.10 0.46 2.36
CA ALA A 253 7.52 -0.86 2.78
C ALA A 253 6.58 -1.95 2.25
N ILE A 254 5.26 -1.73 2.35
CA ILE A 254 4.24 -2.64 1.82
C ILE A 254 4.40 -2.79 0.31
N GLU A 255 4.49 -1.70 -0.45
CA GLU A 255 4.62 -1.74 -1.91
C GLU A 255 5.85 -2.53 -2.37
N SER A 256 6.98 -2.31 -1.69
CA SER A 256 8.27 -2.91 -2.06
C SER A 256 8.47 -4.32 -1.54
N SER A 257 7.50 -4.90 -0.81
CA SER A 257 7.59 -6.24 -0.23
C SER A 257 6.75 -7.27 -0.99
N ASP A 258 7.02 -8.54 -0.74
CA ASP A 258 6.20 -9.68 -1.16
C ASP A 258 5.23 -10.10 -0.06
N VAL A 259 5.71 -10.10 1.18
CA VAL A 259 4.94 -10.47 2.38
C VAL A 259 5.12 -9.41 3.45
N CYS A 260 4.01 -9.03 4.06
CA CYS A 260 3.96 -8.09 5.18
C CYS A 260 3.77 -8.83 6.50
N ILE A 261 4.61 -8.52 7.47
CA ILE A 261 4.49 -8.96 8.85
C ILE A 261 3.81 -7.82 9.62
N LEU A 262 2.51 -7.97 9.88
CA LEU A 262 1.71 -6.99 10.62
C LEU A 262 1.90 -7.20 12.12
N MET A 263 2.57 -6.24 12.77
CA MET A 263 2.84 -6.25 14.21
C MET A 263 1.66 -5.70 15.00
N ILE A 264 1.13 -6.51 15.93
CA ILE A 264 0.06 -6.13 16.87
C ILE A 264 0.64 -6.16 18.29
N ASP A 265 0.32 -5.16 19.08
CA ASP A 265 0.68 -5.08 20.51
C ASP A 265 -0.33 -5.90 21.32
N ALA A 266 0.09 -7.02 21.90
CA ALA A 266 -0.80 -7.94 22.61
C ALA A 266 -1.62 -7.27 23.74
N PRO A 267 -1.03 -6.48 24.68
CA PRO A 267 -1.77 -5.79 25.72
C PRO A 267 -2.87 -4.85 25.20
N ARG A 268 -2.67 -4.22 24.05
CA ARG A 268 -3.63 -3.26 23.49
C ARG A 268 -4.63 -3.86 22.50
N GLY A 269 -4.31 -5.01 21.92
CA GLY A 269 -5.10 -5.62 20.86
C GLY A 269 -5.08 -4.82 19.55
N ILE A 270 -6.08 -5.08 18.68
CA ILE A 270 -6.22 -4.39 17.40
C ILE A 270 -6.89 -3.04 17.58
N GLU A 271 -6.23 -1.99 17.11
CA GLU A 271 -6.74 -0.62 17.05
C GLU A 271 -7.00 -0.18 15.60
N SER A 272 -7.61 1.02 15.43
CA SER A 272 -7.98 1.56 14.10
C SER A 272 -6.78 1.71 13.16
N GLN A 273 -5.59 2.05 13.68
CA GLN A 273 -4.37 2.13 12.86
C GLN A 273 -3.92 0.78 12.32
N ASP A 274 -4.06 -0.31 13.10
CA ASP A 274 -3.73 -1.66 12.63
C ASP A 274 -4.66 -2.07 11.49
N LEU A 275 -5.96 -1.71 11.59
CA LEU A 275 -6.93 -1.94 10.52
C LEU A 275 -6.59 -1.17 9.24
N ASN A 276 -6.16 0.09 9.36
CA ASN A 276 -5.74 0.89 8.21
C ASN A 276 -4.51 0.27 7.52
N ILE A 277 -3.52 -0.18 8.27
CA ILE A 277 -2.34 -0.86 7.72
C ILE A 277 -2.73 -2.18 7.06
N PHE A 278 -3.62 -2.96 7.68
CA PHE A 278 -4.13 -4.19 7.10
C PHE A 278 -4.85 -3.94 5.76
N GLN A 279 -5.69 -2.92 5.68
CA GLN A 279 -6.35 -2.53 4.43
C GLN A 279 -5.34 -2.14 3.34
N LEU A 280 -4.27 -1.42 3.71
CA LEU A 280 -3.18 -1.10 2.78
C LEU A 280 -2.47 -2.36 2.26
N ILE A 281 -2.22 -3.35 3.13
CA ILE A 281 -1.64 -4.64 2.73
C ILE A 281 -2.56 -5.36 1.73
N GLN A 282 -3.87 -5.40 2.01
CA GLN A 282 -4.85 -6.01 1.11
C GLN A 282 -4.97 -5.28 -0.22
N LYS A 283 -5.03 -3.94 -0.21
CA LYS A 283 -5.09 -3.10 -1.41
C LYS A 283 -3.86 -3.31 -2.31
N ASN A 284 -2.70 -3.51 -1.70
CA ASN A 284 -1.45 -3.84 -2.39
C ASN A 284 -1.30 -5.34 -2.72
N LYS A 285 -2.28 -6.17 -2.37
CA LYS A 285 -2.30 -7.62 -2.67
C LYS A 285 -1.04 -8.34 -2.20
N LYS A 286 -0.55 -7.98 -1.00
CA LYS A 286 0.65 -8.60 -0.42
C LYS A 286 0.29 -9.80 0.44
N GLY A 287 1.24 -10.75 0.56
CA GLY A 287 1.12 -11.81 1.56
C GLY A 287 1.08 -11.23 2.98
N LEU A 288 0.43 -11.92 3.91
CA LEU A 288 0.22 -11.46 5.28
C LEU A 288 0.59 -12.50 6.30
N VAL A 289 1.39 -12.10 7.29
CA VAL A 289 1.60 -12.77 8.56
C VAL A 289 1.24 -11.80 9.68
N VAL A 290 0.39 -12.19 10.61
CA VAL A 290 0.08 -11.39 11.80
C VAL A 290 0.99 -11.84 12.95
N CYS A 291 1.73 -10.89 13.50
CA CYS A 291 2.64 -11.09 14.60
C CYS A 291 2.13 -10.37 15.86
N VAL A 292 1.60 -11.12 16.81
CA VAL A 292 1.12 -10.61 18.09
C VAL A 292 2.30 -10.56 19.06
N ASN A 293 2.89 -9.37 19.19
CA ASN A 293 4.11 -9.15 19.98
C ASN A 293 3.80 -8.70 21.41
N LYS A 294 4.82 -8.74 22.27
CA LYS A 294 4.72 -8.50 23.72
C LYS A 294 3.81 -9.50 24.43
N TRP A 295 3.79 -10.74 23.94
CA TRP A 295 3.01 -11.81 24.54
C TRP A 295 3.48 -12.17 25.97
N ASP A 296 4.71 -11.80 26.30
CA ASP A 296 5.27 -11.91 27.67
C ASP A 296 4.49 -11.09 28.70
N LEU A 297 3.88 -9.96 28.29
CA LEU A 297 3.11 -9.05 29.15
C LEU A 297 1.65 -9.49 29.36
N VAL A 298 1.18 -10.51 28.65
CA VAL A 298 -0.18 -11.03 28.81
C VAL A 298 -0.22 -12.00 29.99
N GLU A 299 -1.11 -11.74 30.94
CA GLU A 299 -1.20 -12.50 32.21
C GLU A 299 -1.63 -13.94 32.00
N SER A 300 -2.69 -14.17 31.23
CA SER A 300 -3.21 -15.51 30.95
C SER A 300 -2.81 -16.00 29.55
N LYS A 301 -2.14 -17.15 29.50
CA LYS A 301 -1.57 -17.76 28.28
C LYS A 301 -2.14 -19.17 28.04
N SER A 302 -3.34 -19.44 28.54
CA SER A 302 -3.98 -20.73 28.31
C SER A 302 -4.30 -20.94 26.82
N SER A 303 -4.40 -22.20 26.39
CA SER A 303 -4.80 -22.52 25.01
C SER A 303 -6.17 -21.94 24.63
N LYS A 304 -7.04 -21.74 25.62
CA LYS A 304 -8.36 -21.14 25.44
C LYS A 304 -8.25 -19.63 25.16
N ASP A 305 -7.35 -18.94 25.87
CA ASP A 305 -7.14 -17.50 25.68
C ASP A 305 -6.47 -17.22 24.33
N ILE A 306 -5.50 -18.04 23.94
CA ILE A 306 -4.88 -17.97 22.61
C ILE A 306 -5.94 -18.07 21.51
N LYS A 307 -6.80 -19.11 21.55
CA LYS A 307 -7.88 -19.28 20.58
C LYS A 307 -8.85 -18.11 20.57
N ARG A 308 -9.22 -17.58 21.73
CA ARG A 308 -10.09 -16.41 21.85
C ARG A 308 -9.46 -15.18 21.19
N TYR A 309 -8.16 -14.99 21.39
CA TYR A 309 -7.41 -13.88 20.79
C TYR A 309 -7.32 -14.02 19.27
N GLU A 310 -7.03 -15.22 18.78
CA GLU A 310 -7.04 -15.52 17.34
C GLU A 310 -8.39 -15.25 16.70
N THR A 311 -9.47 -15.71 17.32
CA THR A 311 -10.83 -15.48 16.82
C THR A 311 -11.14 -13.99 16.75
N ALA A 312 -10.84 -13.23 17.80
CA ALA A 312 -11.06 -11.79 17.82
C ALA A 312 -10.24 -11.06 16.73
N ILE A 313 -9.01 -11.49 16.47
CA ILE A 313 -8.19 -10.93 15.37
C ILE A 313 -8.84 -11.22 14.02
N ARG A 314 -9.23 -12.46 13.75
CA ARG A 314 -9.84 -12.87 12.48
C ARG A 314 -11.16 -12.15 12.22
N GLU A 315 -12.01 -11.99 13.23
CA GLU A 315 -13.27 -11.24 13.14
C GLU A 315 -13.03 -9.76 12.79
N ARG A 316 -12.02 -9.12 13.42
CA ARG A 316 -11.69 -7.71 13.17
C ARG A 316 -11.07 -7.47 11.79
N LEU A 317 -10.37 -8.47 11.24
CA LEU A 317 -9.68 -8.40 9.95
C LEU A 317 -10.49 -9.04 8.80
N ALA A 318 -11.75 -9.45 9.05
CA ALA A 318 -12.62 -9.96 8.00
C ALA A 318 -12.79 -8.93 6.86
N PRO A 319 -13.00 -9.35 5.59
CA PRO A 319 -13.31 -10.72 5.14
C PRO A 319 -12.10 -11.64 4.90
N PHE A 320 -10.87 -11.13 4.81
CA PHE A 320 -9.69 -11.98 4.65
C PHE A 320 -9.24 -12.47 6.03
N THR A 321 -9.46 -13.75 6.30
CA THR A 321 -9.20 -14.36 7.61
C THR A 321 -8.21 -15.52 7.56
N ASP A 322 -7.78 -15.92 6.36
CA ASP A 322 -6.90 -17.05 6.12
C ASP A 322 -5.43 -16.60 6.09
N PHE A 323 -4.85 -16.36 7.26
CA PHE A 323 -3.44 -15.98 7.45
C PHE A 323 -2.87 -16.54 8.75
N PRO A 324 -1.54 -16.77 8.83
CA PRO A 324 -0.88 -17.18 10.06
C PRO A 324 -0.90 -16.08 11.12
N ILE A 325 -1.15 -16.49 12.37
CA ILE A 325 -1.07 -15.63 13.56
C ILE A 325 -0.02 -16.23 14.49
N ILE A 326 1.04 -15.48 14.76
CA ILE A 326 2.15 -15.93 15.62
C ILE A 326 2.23 -15.05 16.85
N PHE A 327 2.13 -15.65 18.03
CA PHE A 327 2.30 -14.98 19.32
C PHE A 327 3.77 -14.97 19.70
N THR A 328 4.36 -13.80 19.86
CA THR A 328 5.80 -13.60 20.05
C THR A 328 6.11 -12.68 21.21
N SER A 329 7.35 -12.75 21.67
CA SER A 329 7.98 -11.70 22.45
C SER A 329 9.34 -11.40 21.85
N ALA A 330 9.46 -10.20 21.27
CA ALA A 330 10.73 -9.74 20.73
C ALA A 330 11.78 -9.54 21.86
N LEU A 331 11.35 -9.22 23.07
CA LEU A 331 12.21 -9.03 24.23
C LEU A 331 12.84 -10.35 24.70
N THR A 332 12.03 -11.39 24.86
CA THR A 332 12.49 -12.73 25.31
C THR A 332 12.92 -13.62 24.15
N LYS A 333 12.88 -13.12 22.92
CA LYS A 333 13.18 -13.84 21.67
C LYS A 333 12.28 -15.07 21.43
N GLN A 334 11.08 -15.10 22.05
CA GLN A 334 10.16 -16.22 21.94
C GLN A 334 9.49 -16.25 20.55
N ARG A 335 9.60 -17.39 19.85
CA ARG A 335 8.96 -17.69 18.55
C ARG A 335 9.24 -16.69 17.42
N ILE A 336 10.32 -15.92 17.50
CA ILE A 336 10.67 -14.92 16.47
C ILE A 336 10.98 -15.59 15.12
N PHE A 337 11.71 -16.73 15.13
CA PHE A 337 12.02 -17.48 13.92
C PHE A 337 10.78 -18.10 13.27
N LYS A 338 9.74 -18.43 14.06
CA LYS A 338 8.47 -18.93 13.53
C LYS A 338 7.77 -17.88 12.65
N VAL A 339 7.94 -16.59 12.93
CA VAL A 339 7.44 -15.50 12.09
C VAL A 339 8.13 -15.52 10.73
N VAL A 340 9.46 -15.71 10.69
CA VAL A 340 10.23 -15.80 9.45
C VAL A 340 9.82 -17.03 8.63
N GLU A 341 9.74 -18.21 9.29
CA GLU A 341 9.27 -19.44 8.64
C GLU A 341 7.88 -19.28 8.04
N SER A 342 6.94 -18.68 8.79
CA SER A 342 5.59 -18.41 8.28
C SER A 342 5.59 -17.41 7.12
N ALA A 343 6.48 -16.40 7.12
CA ALA A 343 6.59 -15.45 6.02
C ALA A 343 7.15 -16.11 4.75
N LEU A 344 8.11 -17.02 4.90
CA LEU A 344 8.63 -17.83 3.79
C LEU A 344 7.55 -18.77 3.23
N GLU A 345 6.78 -19.43 4.09
CA GLU A 345 5.65 -20.28 3.68
C GLU A 345 4.61 -19.49 2.89
N VAL A 346 4.23 -18.28 3.35
CA VAL A 346 3.31 -17.39 2.63
C VAL A 346 3.90 -16.97 1.28
N TYR A 347 5.19 -16.70 1.20
CA TYR A 347 5.87 -16.39 -0.05
C TYR A 347 5.83 -17.55 -1.05
N GLU A 348 6.09 -18.78 -0.60
CA GLU A 348 5.97 -19.97 -1.44
C GLU A 348 4.53 -20.23 -1.88
N ASN A 349 3.55 -20.04 -0.99
CA ASN A 349 2.14 -20.12 -1.33
C ASN A 349 1.75 -19.10 -2.41
N LYS A 350 2.35 -17.90 -2.38
CA LYS A 350 2.16 -16.86 -3.41
C LYS A 350 2.69 -17.28 -4.79
N LYS A 351 3.79 -18.05 -4.83
CA LYS A 351 4.38 -18.59 -6.07
C LYS A 351 3.70 -19.86 -6.55
N ARG A 352 2.81 -20.46 -5.77
CA ARG A 352 2.17 -21.75 -6.08
C ARG A 352 1.43 -21.71 -7.41
N ARG A 353 1.67 -22.75 -8.23
CA ARG A 353 0.99 -22.95 -9.51
C ARG A 353 0.21 -24.25 -9.48
N ILE A 354 -1.01 -24.19 -9.99
CA ILE A 354 -1.90 -25.33 -10.14
C ILE A 354 -2.08 -25.57 -11.63
N SER A 355 -1.90 -26.81 -12.09
CA SER A 355 -2.13 -27.15 -13.50
C SER A 355 -3.62 -26.94 -13.86
N THR A 356 -3.86 -26.54 -15.11
CA THR A 356 -5.25 -26.31 -15.58
C THR A 356 -6.11 -27.57 -15.47
N SER A 357 -5.52 -28.76 -15.66
CA SER A 357 -6.23 -30.04 -15.48
C SER A 357 -6.69 -30.21 -14.02
N GLN A 358 -5.75 -30.19 -13.06
CA GLN A 358 -6.06 -30.33 -11.64
C GLN A 358 -7.10 -29.31 -11.16
N LEU A 359 -6.97 -28.06 -11.64
CA LEU A 359 -7.91 -27.00 -11.29
C LEU A 359 -9.33 -27.30 -11.81
N ASN A 360 -9.45 -27.77 -13.07
CA ASN A 360 -10.77 -28.08 -13.64
C ASN A 360 -11.35 -29.38 -13.12
N ASP A 361 -10.55 -30.40 -12.85
CA ASP A 361 -10.98 -31.67 -12.26
C ASP A 361 -11.66 -31.45 -10.90
N PHE A 362 -11.26 -30.42 -10.16
CA PHE A 362 -11.89 -30.02 -8.89
C PHE A 362 -13.02 -29.01 -9.09
N MET A 363 -12.76 -27.93 -9.84
CA MET A 363 -13.67 -26.78 -9.91
C MET A 363 -14.93 -27.05 -10.73
N LEU A 364 -14.86 -27.82 -11.82
CA LEU A 364 -16.03 -28.03 -12.67
C LEU A 364 -17.12 -28.86 -11.98
N PRO A 365 -16.84 -30.00 -11.32
CA PRO A 365 -17.84 -30.72 -10.55
C PRO A 365 -18.43 -29.88 -9.39
N LEU A 366 -17.58 -29.07 -8.73
CA LEU A 366 -18.05 -28.16 -7.69
C LEU A 366 -19.04 -27.13 -8.24
N ILE A 367 -18.73 -26.50 -9.37
CA ILE A 367 -19.58 -25.50 -10.03
C ILE A 367 -20.88 -26.13 -10.57
N GLU A 368 -20.83 -27.37 -11.05
CA GLU A 368 -22.03 -28.10 -11.47
C GLU A 368 -22.98 -28.38 -10.31
N ASN A 369 -22.44 -28.76 -9.15
CA ASN A 369 -23.21 -29.00 -7.94
C ASN A 369 -23.75 -27.70 -7.30
N TYR A 370 -22.99 -26.61 -7.41
CA TYR A 370 -23.31 -25.31 -6.85
C TYR A 370 -23.17 -24.22 -7.93
N PRO A 371 -24.09 -24.13 -8.89
CA PRO A 371 -23.96 -23.18 -10.00
C PRO A 371 -24.17 -21.72 -9.54
N PRO A 372 -23.62 -20.75 -10.26
CA PRO A 372 -23.88 -19.34 -9.99
C PRO A 372 -25.38 -19.07 -10.01
N PRO A 373 -25.91 -18.27 -9.06
CA PRO A 373 -27.32 -17.92 -9.04
C PRO A 373 -27.75 -17.25 -10.36
N ALA A 374 -28.89 -17.71 -10.91
CA ALA A 374 -29.45 -17.10 -12.11
C ALA A 374 -29.75 -15.60 -11.85
N THR A 375 -29.40 -14.75 -12.78
CA THR A 375 -29.64 -13.30 -12.69
C THR A 375 -30.51 -12.85 -13.85
N LYS A 376 -31.63 -12.19 -13.56
CA LYS A 376 -32.61 -11.74 -14.57
C LYS A 376 -33.09 -12.86 -15.50
N GLY A 377 -33.30 -14.06 -14.96
CA GLY A 377 -33.74 -15.25 -15.73
C GLY A 377 -32.65 -15.85 -16.64
N LYS A 378 -31.41 -15.40 -16.57
CA LYS A 378 -30.30 -15.92 -17.37
C LYS A 378 -29.47 -16.90 -16.57
N TYR A 379 -29.19 -18.06 -17.15
CA TYR A 379 -28.33 -19.09 -16.56
C TYR A 379 -26.87 -18.82 -16.92
N ILE A 380 -26.04 -18.78 -15.88
CA ILE A 380 -24.61 -18.55 -16.00
C ILE A 380 -23.93 -19.92 -16.01
N LYS A 381 -23.14 -20.18 -17.08
CA LYS A 381 -22.36 -21.42 -17.19
C LYS A 381 -20.88 -21.06 -17.25
N ILE A 382 -20.11 -21.51 -16.24
CA ILE A 382 -18.65 -21.45 -16.23
C ILE A 382 -18.15 -22.68 -16.99
N LYS A 383 -17.34 -22.48 -18.02
CA LYS A 383 -16.87 -23.53 -18.94
C LYS A 383 -15.58 -24.16 -18.50
N TYR A 384 -14.67 -23.36 -17.99
CA TYR A 384 -13.40 -23.81 -17.41
C TYR A 384 -12.75 -22.69 -16.59
N VAL A 385 -11.75 -23.09 -15.78
CA VAL A 385 -10.98 -22.21 -14.93
C VAL A 385 -9.49 -22.37 -15.28
N SER A 386 -8.74 -21.27 -15.28
CA SER A 386 -7.29 -21.30 -15.53
C SER A 386 -6.58 -20.35 -14.59
N GLN A 387 -5.42 -20.72 -14.10
CA GLN A 387 -4.52 -19.81 -13.39
C GLN A 387 -3.64 -19.08 -14.39
N LEU A 388 -3.53 -17.75 -14.28
CA LEU A 388 -2.64 -16.97 -15.12
C LEU A 388 -1.18 -17.23 -14.74
N PRO A 389 -0.28 -17.44 -15.71
CA PRO A 389 1.15 -17.47 -15.48
C PRO A 389 1.67 -16.06 -15.11
N ASP A 390 2.83 -16.00 -14.48
CA ASP A 390 3.65 -14.80 -14.28
C ASP A 390 2.92 -13.60 -13.64
N THR A 391 1.96 -13.88 -12.76
CA THR A 391 1.28 -12.86 -11.96
C THR A 391 1.89 -12.77 -10.57
N GLN A 392 2.03 -11.55 -10.04
CA GLN A 392 2.54 -11.32 -8.69
C GLN A 392 1.66 -11.93 -7.60
N VAL A 393 0.41 -12.19 -7.91
CA VAL A 393 -0.61 -12.76 -7.01
C VAL A 393 -1.31 -13.90 -7.74
N PRO A 394 -1.58 -15.04 -7.09
CA PRO A 394 -2.35 -16.13 -7.70
C PRO A 394 -3.67 -15.61 -8.27
N THR A 395 -3.77 -15.63 -9.60
CA THR A 395 -4.89 -15.05 -10.34
C THR A 395 -5.56 -16.12 -11.18
N PHE A 396 -6.85 -16.31 -11.00
CA PHE A 396 -7.66 -17.31 -11.66
C PHE A 396 -8.69 -16.66 -12.58
N ILE A 397 -8.77 -17.15 -13.82
CA ILE A 397 -9.76 -16.71 -14.81
C ILE A 397 -10.89 -17.74 -14.89
N LEU A 398 -12.12 -17.26 -14.68
CA LEU A 398 -13.35 -18.06 -14.84
C LEU A 398 -13.95 -17.76 -16.20
N PHE A 399 -13.84 -18.67 -17.16
CA PHE A 399 -14.40 -18.48 -18.50
C PHE A 399 -15.88 -18.86 -18.49
N ALA A 400 -16.74 -17.87 -18.62
CA ALA A 400 -18.20 -18.00 -18.54
C ALA A 400 -18.90 -17.41 -19.78
N ASN A 401 -20.13 -17.85 -20.02
CA ASN A 401 -21.00 -17.29 -21.06
C ASN A 401 -21.49 -15.86 -20.74
N LEU A 402 -21.67 -15.54 -19.46
CA LEU A 402 -22.26 -14.29 -18.97
C LEU A 402 -21.49 -13.81 -17.73
N PRO A 403 -20.19 -13.46 -17.87
CA PRO A 403 -19.30 -13.15 -16.74
C PRO A 403 -19.79 -11.96 -15.90
N GLN A 404 -20.43 -10.95 -16.52
CA GLN A 404 -20.96 -9.75 -15.87
C GLN A 404 -22.07 -10.00 -14.86
N TYR A 405 -22.65 -11.19 -14.84
CA TYR A 405 -23.70 -11.57 -13.88
C TYR A 405 -23.19 -12.44 -12.71
N ILE A 406 -21.91 -12.81 -12.71
CA ILE A 406 -21.32 -13.53 -11.58
C ILE A 406 -21.09 -12.52 -10.45
N LYS A 407 -21.80 -12.73 -9.34
CA LYS A 407 -21.78 -11.81 -8.18
C LYS A 407 -20.60 -12.10 -7.27
N VAL A 408 -20.12 -11.07 -6.57
CA VAL A 408 -19.02 -11.15 -5.60
C VAL A 408 -19.20 -12.26 -4.55
N PRO A 409 -20.37 -12.49 -3.94
CA PRO A 409 -20.53 -13.59 -2.97
C PRO A 409 -20.24 -14.98 -3.56
N TYR A 410 -20.51 -15.18 -4.85
CA TYR A 410 -20.19 -16.45 -5.50
C TYR A 410 -18.68 -16.58 -5.79
N LEU A 411 -18.03 -15.49 -6.16
CA LEU A 411 -16.57 -15.49 -6.30
C LEU A 411 -15.88 -15.79 -4.98
N ARG A 412 -16.35 -15.23 -3.87
CA ARG A 412 -15.84 -15.54 -2.52
C ARG A 412 -16.07 -17.01 -2.13
N PHE A 413 -17.20 -17.58 -2.52
CA PHE A 413 -17.45 -19.02 -2.32
C PHE A 413 -16.41 -19.86 -3.06
N LEU A 414 -16.14 -19.55 -4.34
CA LEU A 414 -15.12 -20.28 -5.13
C LEU A 414 -13.72 -20.06 -4.58
N GLU A 415 -13.39 -18.84 -4.14
CA GLU A 415 -12.12 -18.53 -3.49
C GLU A 415 -11.90 -19.39 -2.24
N ASN A 416 -12.91 -19.48 -1.37
CA ASN A 416 -12.82 -20.31 -0.16
C ASN A 416 -12.59 -21.79 -0.52
N LYS A 417 -13.24 -22.30 -1.57
CA LYS A 417 -13.05 -23.68 -2.03
C LYS A 417 -11.65 -23.93 -2.61
N ILE A 418 -11.10 -22.95 -3.31
CA ILE A 418 -9.70 -23.00 -3.76
C ILE A 418 -8.76 -23.04 -2.55
N ARG A 419 -8.98 -22.22 -1.52
CA ARG A 419 -8.18 -22.18 -0.29
C ARG A 419 -8.27 -23.47 0.52
N GLU A 420 -9.44 -24.08 0.60
CA GLU A 420 -9.66 -25.36 1.29
C GLU A 420 -8.90 -26.53 0.62
N THR A 421 -8.70 -26.45 -0.70
CA THR A 421 -8.09 -27.54 -1.49
C THR A 421 -6.59 -27.35 -1.67
N TRP A 422 -6.15 -26.11 -1.89
CA TRP A 422 -4.75 -25.76 -2.10
C TRP A 422 -4.29 -24.75 -1.07
N GLU A 423 -3.14 -24.98 -0.50
CA GLU A 423 -2.56 -24.16 0.56
C GLU A 423 -2.17 -22.76 0.03
N PHE A 424 -3.10 -21.80 0.09
CA PHE A 424 -2.88 -20.38 -0.16
C PHE A 424 -2.90 -19.55 1.12
N HIS A 425 -2.59 -20.18 2.26
CA HIS A 425 -2.58 -19.53 3.57
C HIS A 425 -1.72 -18.28 3.57
N GLY A 426 -2.26 -17.17 4.06
CA GLY A 426 -1.61 -15.87 4.09
C GLY A 426 -1.48 -15.15 2.75
N THR A 427 -1.95 -15.74 1.66
CA THR A 427 -1.77 -15.20 0.31
C THR A 427 -3.11 -14.71 -0.25
N PRO A 428 -3.20 -13.49 -0.80
CA PRO A 428 -4.40 -13.06 -1.52
C PRO A 428 -4.57 -13.85 -2.82
N ILE A 429 -5.82 -14.11 -3.19
CA ILE A 429 -6.21 -14.76 -4.44
C ILE A 429 -7.14 -13.83 -5.22
N LEU A 430 -6.98 -13.79 -6.53
CA LEU A 430 -7.84 -13.02 -7.41
C LEU A 430 -8.61 -13.94 -8.36
N LEU A 431 -9.93 -13.72 -8.47
CA LEU A 431 -10.81 -14.43 -9.40
C LEU A 431 -11.45 -13.44 -10.36
N PHE A 432 -11.22 -13.61 -11.65
CA PHE A 432 -11.78 -12.77 -12.69
C PHE A 432 -12.69 -13.55 -13.62
N PRO A 433 -13.99 -13.24 -13.65
CA PRO A 433 -14.89 -13.75 -14.69
C PRO A 433 -14.54 -13.13 -16.05
N ARG A 434 -14.43 -13.95 -17.08
CA ARG A 434 -14.15 -13.51 -18.45
C ARG A 434 -15.08 -14.20 -19.44
N GLN A 435 -15.43 -13.52 -20.50
CA GLN A 435 -16.15 -14.12 -21.61
C GLN A 435 -15.20 -15.01 -22.41
N LYS A 436 -15.72 -16.19 -22.80
CA LYS A 436 -14.97 -17.10 -23.67
C LYS A 436 -15.08 -16.65 -25.12
#